data_80bbc9b77c7b848ab576be207bb8887e
#
_entry.id   80bbc9b77c7b848ab576be207bb8887e
#
_cell.length_a   1.000
_cell.length_b   1.000
_cell.length_c   1.000
_cell.angle_alpha   90.00
_cell.angle_beta   90.00
_cell.angle_gamma   90.00
#
_symmetry.space_group_name_H-M   'P 1'
#
loop_
_entity.id
_entity.type
_entity.pdbx_description
1 polymer ?
#
loop_
_entity_poly.entity_id
_entity_poly.type
_entity_poly.pdbx_seq_one_letter_code
_entity_poly.pdbx_strand_id
1 'polypeptide(L)'
;MHKLLKILLAGLVCLGSMVPAFADESAGVLPCTLTAENGTPVWQLSDQNRSTKLDWSGGTLTVESTEPITGLYLIWDRPPEPWTGTAGSQTLSGGEYGFLHEYFPLESPVTRAELTLPEGSRCCDVYAFGEGELPDWVQQWQPPLADADLLVLPTHADDEHLFFGGTMPYYAGELGKKVQVVYFTNHWAEPYRPHELLDGLWTVGIRNYPVMSSFVDQYADSLDYARTLYDEEEAVAWQVQQLRRFKPEVVVGHDVNGEYGHGVHMYNADTLMQALELSADPSYDPESAQKWGVWDVPKTYLHLWPENPIVMDWSQPLSAFGGKTAVEMARLGFAEHVSQQTFFKVEDYGPYDCRKFGLYRSLVGLDAQGGDFFENLAAGDYSDYLPPEPEPEPEPVSEPEPERTRTLPGWTLLAGMVGAVALAEGMILYGRRRKR
;
A
#
# COMPACT_ATOMS: atom_id res chain seq x y z
N MET A 1 46.83 -36.14 66.88
CA MET A 1 45.63 -36.06 67.76
C MET A 1 44.52 -35.36 67.03
N HIS A 2 43.45 -36.09 66.76
CA HIS A 2 42.35 -35.73 65.86
C HIS A 2 41.38 -34.73 66.50
N LYS A 3 40.94 -33.76 65.76
CA LYS A 3 39.65 -33.10 66.00
C LYS A 3 38.76 -33.16 64.80
N LEU A 4 37.69 -33.94 64.88
CA LEU A 4 36.61 -34.03 63.95
C LEU A 4 35.81 -32.68 63.98
N LEU A 5 35.65 -32.08 62.80
CA LEU A 5 34.74 -31.00 62.59
C LEU A 5 33.44 -31.55 61.98
N LYS A 6 32.37 -31.46 62.72
CA LYS A 6 31.01 -31.80 62.23
C LYS A 6 30.48 -30.66 61.38
N ILE A 7 30.21 -30.88 60.11
CA ILE A 7 29.50 -29.96 59.27
C ILE A 7 28.02 -30.34 59.32
N LEU A 8 27.22 -29.43 59.83
CA LEU A 8 25.75 -29.48 59.77
C LEU A 8 25.35 -28.96 58.37
N LEU A 9 24.77 -29.84 57.54
CA LEU A 9 24.17 -29.46 56.28
C LEU A 9 22.71 -29.07 56.56
N ALA A 10 22.40 -27.78 56.52
CA ALA A 10 21.01 -27.28 56.57
C ALA A 10 20.49 -27.32 55.12
N GLY A 11 19.65 -28.30 54.84
CA GLY A 11 18.95 -28.34 53.55
C GLY A 11 17.82 -27.30 53.52
N LEU A 12 18.01 -26.26 52.72
CA LEU A 12 16.95 -25.33 52.37
C LEU A 12 16.18 -25.93 51.15
N VAL A 13 15.01 -26.48 51.45
CA VAL A 13 14.07 -26.90 50.39
C VAL A 13 13.39 -25.65 49.88
N CYS A 14 13.88 -25.12 48.77
CA CYS A 14 13.15 -24.17 47.95
C CYS A 14 12.03 -24.92 47.22
N LEU A 15 10.81 -24.83 47.76
CA LEU A 15 9.59 -25.12 46.99
C LEU A 15 9.43 -23.98 45.97
N GLY A 16 10.10 -24.13 44.83
CA GLY A 16 9.77 -23.38 43.61
C GLY A 16 8.37 -23.80 43.17
N SER A 17 7.41 -22.88 43.32
CA SER A 17 6.14 -23.00 42.59
C SER A 17 6.47 -22.97 41.11
N MET A 18 6.46 -24.15 40.48
CA MET A 18 6.37 -24.23 38.99
C MET A 18 5.00 -23.68 38.62
N VAL A 19 4.98 -22.41 38.23
CA VAL A 19 3.92 -21.89 37.37
C VAL A 19 4.12 -22.64 36.04
N PRO A 20 3.16 -23.43 35.59
CA PRO A 20 3.26 -23.98 34.24
C PRO A 20 3.32 -22.77 33.31
N ALA A 21 4.44 -22.56 32.63
CA ALA A 21 4.46 -21.75 31.45
C ALA A 21 3.56 -22.52 30.45
N PHE A 22 2.35 -22.01 30.27
CA PHE A 22 1.59 -22.35 29.08
C PHE A 22 2.45 -21.79 27.93
N ALA A 23 3.16 -22.66 27.24
CA ALA A 23 3.63 -22.34 25.91
C ALA A 23 2.34 -22.06 25.12
N ASP A 24 2.14 -20.83 24.66
CA ASP A 24 1.14 -20.56 23.64
C ASP A 24 1.48 -21.50 22.47
N GLU A 25 0.63 -22.51 22.27
CA GLU A 25 0.81 -23.40 21.13
C GLU A 25 0.47 -22.57 19.89
N SER A 26 1.46 -22.35 19.05
CA SER A 26 1.28 -21.70 17.75
C SER A 26 0.22 -22.48 16.95
N ALA A 27 -0.71 -21.76 16.35
CA ALA A 27 -1.72 -22.33 15.46
C ALA A 27 -1.02 -23.09 14.32
N GLY A 28 -1.13 -24.40 14.32
CA GLY A 28 -0.53 -25.22 13.28
C GLY A 28 -1.29 -25.07 11.97
N VAL A 29 -0.56 -25.11 10.85
CA VAL A 29 -1.18 -25.31 9.54
C VAL A 29 -1.78 -26.71 9.52
N LEU A 30 -3.09 -26.80 9.29
CA LEU A 30 -3.80 -28.06 9.26
C LEU A 30 -3.67 -28.76 7.90
N PRO A 31 -3.48 -30.07 7.87
CA PRO A 31 -3.67 -30.82 6.65
C PRO A 31 -5.11 -30.65 6.15
N CYS A 32 -5.27 -30.18 4.93
CA CYS A 32 -6.59 -29.99 4.32
C CYS A 32 -6.66 -30.61 2.92
N THR A 33 -7.87 -31.00 2.54
CA THR A 33 -8.20 -31.42 1.20
C THR A 33 -8.91 -30.26 0.50
N LEU A 34 -8.36 -29.84 -0.64
CA LEU A 34 -8.91 -28.80 -1.48
C LEU A 34 -9.52 -29.41 -2.73
N THR A 35 -10.79 -29.13 -3.00
CA THR A 35 -11.52 -29.68 -4.16
C THR A 35 -12.34 -28.62 -4.86
N ALA A 36 -12.30 -28.65 -6.20
CA ALA A 36 -13.20 -27.86 -7.02
C ALA A 36 -14.64 -28.40 -6.98
N GLU A 37 -15.60 -27.63 -7.44
CA GLU A 37 -17.06 -27.95 -7.43
C GLU A 37 -17.37 -29.33 -8.02
N ASN A 38 -16.65 -29.76 -9.05
CA ASN A 38 -16.81 -31.07 -9.68
C ASN A 38 -16.14 -32.22 -8.89
N GLY A 39 -15.62 -31.98 -7.69
CA GLY A 39 -14.90 -32.93 -6.86
C GLY A 39 -13.44 -33.20 -7.28
N THR A 40 -12.89 -32.41 -8.22
CA THR A 40 -11.49 -32.55 -8.64
C THR A 40 -10.55 -31.97 -7.56
N PRO A 41 -9.57 -32.74 -7.04
CA PRO A 41 -8.55 -32.21 -6.15
C PRO A 41 -7.70 -31.14 -6.84
N VAL A 42 -7.42 -30.05 -6.11
CA VAL A 42 -6.62 -28.90 -6.59
C VAL A 42 -5.36 -28.75 -5.75
N TRP A 43 -4.44 -29.69 -5.91
CA TRP A 43 -3.19 -29.80 -5.14
C TRP A 43 -2.28 -28.56 -5.30
N GLN A 44 -2.40 -27.82 -6.39
CA GLN A 44 -1.64 -26.57 -6.63
C GLN A 44 -1.87 -25.53 -5.56
N LEU A 45 -3.04 -25.56 -4.91
CA LEU A 45 -3.38 -24.61 -3.84
C LEU A 45 -2.85 -25.02 -2.46
N SER A 46 -2.04 -26.10 -2.37
CA SER A 46 -1.47 -26.60 -1.12
C SER A 46 -0.01 -27.01 -1.25
N ASP A 47 0.67 -26.61 -2.32
CA ASP A 47 2.07 -26.98 -2.58
C ASP A 47 3.08 -26.02 -1.92
N GLN A 48 2.59 -24.95 -1.26
CA GLN A 48 3.39 -23.92 -0.58
C GLN A 48 4.37 -23.22 -1.51
N ASN A 49 4.00 -23.11 -2.78
CA ASN A 49 4.82 -22.49 -3.81
C ASN A 49 4.07 -21.35 -4.50
N ARG A 50 4.32 -20.12 -4.06
CA ARG A 50 3.66 -18.91 -4.59
C ARG A 50 3.93 -18.66 -6.09
N SER A 51 4.87 -19.40 -6.71
CA SER A 51 5.07 -19.36 -8.17
C SER A 51 4.13 -20.29 -8.91
N THR A 52 3.54 -21.27 -8.22
CA THR A 52 2.49 -22.15 -8.74
C THR A 52 1.15 -21.46 -8.49
N LYS A 53 0.27 -21.49 -9.49
CA LYS A 53 -1.05 -20.88 -9.40
C LYS A 53 -2.09 -21.71 -10.12
N LEU A 54 -3.31 -21.57 -9.69
CA LEU A 54 -4.48 -22.11 -10.34
C LEU A 54 -5.32 -20.98 -10.92
N ASP A 55 -5.49 -20.98 -12.25
CA ASP A 55 -6.48 -20.14 -12.92
C ASP A 55 -7.86 -20.75 -12.71
N TRP A 56 -8.71 -20.04 -11.95
CA TRP A 56 -10.02 -20.55 -11.54
C TRP A 56 -11.07 -20.30 -12.63
N SER A 57 -11.83 -21.34 -12.97
CA SER A 57 -12.88 -21.27 -13.99
C SER A 57 -14.26 -20.87 -13.45
N GLY A 58 -14.29 -20.35 -12.21
CA GLY A 58 -15.53 -20.04 -11.48
C GLY A 58 -16.03 -21.23 -10.67
N GLY A 59 -16.97 -20.96 -9.75
CA GLY A 59 -17.61 -21.97 -8.91
C GLY A 59 -17.01 -22.09 -7.52
N THR A 60 -17.28 -23.21 -6.85
CA THR A 60 -16.96 -23.41 -5.44
C THR A 60 -15.64 -24.17 -5.25
N LEU A 61 -14.75 -23.59 -4.41
CA LEU A 61 -13.61 -24.27 -3.81
C LEU A 61 -14.03 -24.77 -2.42
N THR A 62 -13.92 -26.05 -2.19
CA THR A 62 -14.15 -26.67 -0.88
C THR A 62 -12.83 -26.90 -0.15
N VAL A 63 -12.76 -26.47 1.10
CA VAL A 63 -11.65 -26.70 2.05
C VAL A 63 -12.15 -27.63 3.14
N GLU A 64 -11.56 -28.80 3.28
CA GLU A 64 -11.92 -29.80 4.30
C GLU A 64 -10.71 -30.23 5.11
N SER A 65 -10.87 -30.34 6.44
CA SER A 65 -9.89 -30.91 7.35
C SER A 65 -10.55 -31.90 8.31
N THR A 66 -9.79 -32.87 8.78
CA THR A 66 -10.22 -33.78 9.85
C THR A 66 -10.14 -33.12 11.23
N GLU A 67 -9.40 -32.00 11.34
CA GLU A 67 -9.26 -31.23 12.54
C GLU A 67 -10.05 -29.91 12.41
N PRO A 68 -10.48 -29.31 13.56
CA PRO A 68 -11.23 -28.05 13.52
C PRO A 68 -10.42 -26.89 12.92
N ILE A 69 -10.95 -26.27 11.88
CA ILE A 69 -10.41 -25.08 11.24
C ILE A 69 -10.92 -23.85 12.00
N THR A 70 -10.02 -22.98 12.44
CA THR A 70 -10.32 -21.72 13.13
C THR A 70 -9.97 -20.49 12.29
N GLY A 71 -9.26 -20.66 11.19
CA GLY A 71 -8.92 -19.59 10.25
C GLY A 71 -8.51 -20.12 8.88
N LEU A 72 -8.74 -19.30 7.86
CA LEU A 72 -8.33 -19.55 6.48
C LEU A 72 -7.40 -18.43 6.03
N TYR A 73 -6.38 -18.77 5.24
CA TYR A 73 -5.46 -17.80 4.65
C TYR A 73 -5.28 -18.12 3.17
N LEU A 74 -5.61 -17.13 2.33
CA LEU A 74 -5.56 -17.24 0.88
C LEU A 74 -4.43 -16.36 0.34
N ILE A 75 -3.66 -16.91 -0.59
CA ILE A 75 -2.60 -16.21 -1.30
C ILE A 75 -2.93 -16.18 -2.78
N TRP A 76 -2.97 -14.98 -3.36
CA TRP A 76 -3.40 -14.71 -4.74
C TRP A 76 -2.22 -14.29 -5.62
N ASP A 77 -2.15 -14.77 -6.86
CA ASP A 77 -1.14 -14.33 -7.87
C ASP A 77 -1.42 -12.91 -8.40
N ARG A 78 -2.68 -12.51 -8.33
CA ARG A 78 -3.16 -11.17 -8.76
C ARG A 78 -4.21 -10.68 -7.78
N PRO A 79 -4.43 -9.38 -7.67
CA PRO A 79 -5.52 -8.85 -6.89
C PRO A 79 -6.82 -9.58 -7.21
N PRO A 80 -7.45 -10.23 -6.22
CA PRO A 80 -8.70 -10.95 -6.46
C PRO A 80 -9.85 -9.98 -6.68
N GLU A 81 -10.81 -10.39 -7.50
CA GLU A 81 -12.15 -9.78 -7.52
C GLU A 81 -12.92 -10.19 -6.27
N PRO A 82 -13.94 -9.42 -5.86
CA PRO A 82 -14.77 -9.76 -4.70
C PRO A 82 -15.34 -11.18 -4.78
N TRP A 83 -15.18 -11.95 -3.72
CA TRP A 83 -15.64 -13.32 -3.60
C TRP A 83 -16.40 -13.53 -2.29
N THR A 84 -17.18 -14.60 -2.22
CA THR A 84 -17.95 -14.96 -1.02
C THR A 84 -17.73 -16.42 -0.65
N GLY A 85 -18.11 -16.79 0.58
CA GLY A 85 -18.02 -18.17 1.04
C GLY A 85 -18.82 -18.42 2.31
N THR A 86 -18.75 -19.65 2.79
CA THR A 86 -19.40 -20.06 4.05
C THR A 86 -18.47 -20.98 4.85
N ALA A 87 -18.49 -20.80 6.15
CA ALA A 87 -17.83 -21.70 7.12
C ALA A 87 -18.84 -21.95 8.25
N GLY A 88 -19.49 -23.13 8.25
CA GLY A 88 -20.63 -23.38 9.13
C GLY A 88 -21.77 -22.40 8.87
N SER A 89 -22.11 -21.56 9.88
CA SER A 89 -23.15 -20.51 9.76
C SER A 89 -22.57 -19.14 9.39
N GLN A 90 -21.24 -18.99 9.41
CA GLN A 90 -20.57 -17.73 9.07
C GLN A 90 -20.53 -17.54 7.56
N THR A 91 -20.85 -16.34 7.10
CA THR A 91 -20.59 -15.89 5.72
C THR A 91 -19.22 -15.25 5.66
N LEU A 92 -18.42 -15.65 4.69
CA LEU A 92 -17.12 -15.07 4.38
C LEU A 92 -17.24 -14.17 3.16
N SER A 93 -16.44 -13.10 3.13
CA SER A 93 -16.27 -12.25 1.96
C SER A 93 -14.84 -11.75 1.90
N GLY A 94 -14.25 -11.70 0.71
CA GLY A 94 -12.90 -11.22 0.47
C GLY A 94 -12.78 -10.60 -0.91
N GLY A 95 -11.55 -10.18 -1.26
CA GLY A 95 -11.25 -9.53 -2.53
C GLY A 95 -11.66 -8.06 -2.62
N GLU A 96 -12.30 -7.49 -1.58
CA GLU A 96 -12.79 -6.10 -1.60
C GLU A 96 -11.66 -5.08 -1.82
N TYR A 97 -10.50 -5.33 -1.22
CA TYR A 97 -9.35 -4.43 -1.29
C TYR A 97 -8.27 -4.89 -2.28
N GLY A 98 -8.45 -6.05 -2.92
CA GLY A 98 -7.47 -6.63 -3.83
C GLY A 98 -6.16 -7.08 -3.16
N PHE A 99 -6.19 -7.42 -1.88
CA PHE A 99 -5.01 -7.92 -1.16
C PHE A 99 -4.56 -9.27 -1.72
N LEU A 100 -3.26 -9.41 -1.97
CA LEU A 100 -2.70 -10.69 -2.39
C LEU A 100 -2.65 -11.73 -1.26
N HIS A 101 -2.75 -11.29 -0.02
CA HIS A 101 -2.73 -12.11 1.18
C HIS A 101 -3.94 -11.75 2.03
N GLU A 102 -4.86 -12.69 2.21
CA GLU A 102 -6.09 -12.47 2.96
C GLU A 102 -6.26 -13.53 4.05
N TYR A 103 -6.39 -13.10 5.30
CA TYR A 103 -6.68 -13.96 6.44
C TYR A 103 -8.12 -13.78 6.93
N PHE A 104 -8.82 -14.88 7.17
CA PHE A 104 -10.21 -14.92 7.62
C PHE A 104 -10.31 -15.71 8.92
N PRO A 105 -10.47 -15.05 10.08
CA PRO A 105 -10.79 -15.75 11.31
C PRO A 105 -12.20 -16.32 11.26
N LEU A 106 -12.39 -17.53 11.78
CA LEU A 106 -13.70 -18.16 11.88
C LEU A 106 -14.29 -17.95 13.28
N GLU A 107 -15.55 -17.51 13.33
CA GLU A 107 -16.30 -17.30 14.58
C GLU A 107 -16.47 -18.57 15.41
N SER A 108 -16.53 -19.70 14.73
CA SER A 108 -16.62 -21.04 15.33
C SER A 108 -15.80 -22.03 14.53
N PRO A 109 -15.10 -22.96 15.19
CA PRO A 109 -14.35 -24.01 14.48
C PRO A 109 -15.26 -24.84 13.59
N VAL A 110 -14.80 -25.13 12.36
CA VAL A 110 -15.49 -25.97 11.37
C VAL A 110 -14.53 -27.01 10.81
N THR A 111 -15.06 -28.08 10.21
CA THR A 111 -14.22 -29.03 9.46
C THR A 111 -14.35 -28.86 7.94
N ARG A 112 -15.23 -27.93 7.52
CA ARG A 112 -15.49 -27.64 6.10
C ARG A 112 -15.82 -26.19 5.90
N ALA A 113 -15.21 -25.57 4.89
CA ALA A 113 -15.57 -24.26 4.35
C ALA A 113 -15.76 -24.35 2.83
N GLU A 114 -16.61 -23.50 2.29
CA GLU A 114 -16.86 -23.39 0.86
C GLU A 114 -16.67 -21.94 0.42
N LEU A 115 -15.80 -21.73 -0.59
CA LEU A 115 -15.47 -20.43 -1.13
C LEU A 115 -15.94 -20.35 -2.57
N THR A 116 -16.82 -19.41 -2.89
CA THR A 116 -17.33 -19.17 -4.25
C THR A 116 -16.45 -18.09 -4.89
N LEU A 117 -15.56 -18.54 -5.75
CA LEU A 117 -14.56 -17.70 -6.41
C LEU A 117 -15.03 -17.36 -7.82
N PRO A 118 -14.90 -16.08 -8.27
CA PRO A 118 -15.18 -15.67 -9.64
C PRO A 118 -14.31 -16.39 -10.67
N GLU A 119 -14.82 -16.52 -11.90
CA GLU A 119 -14.00 -16.94 -13.05
C GLU A 119 -12.85 -15.95 -13.27
N GLY A 120 -11.66 -16.47 -13.53
CA GLY A 120 -10.45 -15.67 -13.72
C GLY A 120 -9.69 -15.37 -12.43
N SER A 121 -10.19 -15.77 -11.25
CA SER A 121 -9.41 -15.72 -10.01
C SER A 121 -8.14 -16.55 -10.14
N ARG A 122 -7.02 -16.02 -9.64
CA ARG A 122 -5.70 -16.65 -9.72
C ARG A 122 -5.15 -16.82 -8.31
N CYS A 123 -5.32 -18.01 -7.75
CA CYS A 123 -4.91 -18.35 -6.40
C CYS A 123 -3.62 -19.18 -6.41
N CYS A 124 -2.68 -18.85 -5.52
CA CYS A 124 -1.44 -19.61 -5.31
C CYS A 124 -1.62 -20.67 -4.26
N ASP A 125 -2.02 -20.27 -3.04
CA ASP A 125 -2.11 -21.17 -1.89
C ASP A 125 -3.35 -20.89 -1.04
N VAL A 126 -3.85 -21.94 -0.38
CA VAL A 126 -4.88 -21.87 0.65
C VAL A 126 -4.42 -22.65 1.87
N TYR A 127 -4.34 -21.97 3.01
CA TYR A 127 -4.01 -22.57 4.29
C TYR A 127 -5.22 -22.60 5.21
N ALA A 128 -5.36 -23.66 5.98
CA ALA A 128 -6.28 -23.78 7.10
C ALA A 128 -5.47 -23.82 8.40
N PHE A 129 -5.93 -23.09 9.42
CA PHE A 129 -5.29 -23.04 10.74
C PHE A 129 -6.19 -23.64 11.82
N GLY A 130 -5.57 -24.34 12.77
CA GLY A 130 -6.18 -24.81 14.01
C GLY A 130 -6.17 -23.73 15.11
N GLU A 131 -6.52 -24.16 16.35
CA GLU A 131 -6.40 -23.29 17.53
C GLU A 131 -4.94 -22.92 17.80
N GLY A 132 -4.73 -21.72 18.35
CA GLY A 132 -3.44 -21.22 18.78
C GLY A 132 -3.14 -19.81 18.22
N GLU A 133 -1.95 -19.30 18.54
CA GLU A 133 -1.44 -18.04 18.01
C GLU A 133 -1.01 -18.22 16.55
N LEU A 134 -1.44 -17.31 15.67
CA LEU A 134 -1.06 -17.36 14.26
C LEU A 134 0.45 -17.21 14.08
N PRO A 135 1.05 -17.96 13.15
CA PRO A 135 2.44 -17.72 12.79
C PRO A 135 2.69 -16.29 12.30
N ASP A 136 3.85 -15.72 12.61
CA ASP A 136 4.24 -14.33 12.26
C ASP A 136 4.18 -14.04 10.75
N TRP A 137 4.29 -15.07 9.91
CA TRP A 137 4.23 -14.92 8.44
C TRP A 137 2.79 -14.80 7.89
N VAL A 138 1.75 -14.97 8.72
CA VAL A 138 0.34 -14.78 8.31
C VAL A 138 0.02 -13.28 8.32
N GLN A 139 -0.08 -12.72 7.14
CA GLN A 139 -0.30 -11.27 6.97
C GLN A 139 -1.78 -10.91 7.10
N GLN A 140 -2.06 -9.93 7.95
CA GLN A 140 -3.40 -9.41 8.21
C GLN A 140 -3.44 -7.93 7.80
N TRP A 141 -3.47 -7.69 6.52
CA TRP A 141 -3.40 -6.35 5.95
C TRP A 141 -4.63 -5.51 6.28
N GLN A 142 -4.37 -4.23 6.55
CA GLN A 142 -5.37 -3.19 6.59
C GLN A 142 -5.37 -2.44 5.24
N PRO A 143 -6.50 -1.83 4.84
CA PRO A 143 -6.51 -0.96 3.66
C PRO A 143 -5.43 0.13 3.74
N PRO A 144 -5.01 0.70 2.59
CA PRO A 144 -4.16 1.88 2.57
C PRO A 144 -4.72 2.97 3.47
N LEU A 145 -3.85 3.72 4.12
CA LEU A 145 -4.23 4.80 5.03
C LEU A 145 -5.14 5.84 4.36
N ALA A 146 -6.00 6.48 5.12
CA ALA A 146 -6.76 7.63 4.64
C ALA A 146 -5.89 8.90 4.64
N ASP A 147 -5.01 9.05 5.66
CA ASP A 147 -4.00 10.07 5.83
C ASP A 147 -2.74 9.44 6.43
N ALA A 148 -1.56 9.95 6.12
CA ALA A 148 -0.30 9.41 6.58
C ALA A 148 0.56 10.48 7.28
N ASP A 149 1.27 10.10 8.35
CA ASP A 149 2.30 10.96 8.91
C ASP A 149 3.53 10.99 7.98
N LEU A 150 3.88 9.83 7.42
CA LEU A 150 5.05 9.63 6.56
C LEU A 150 4.68 8.87 5.30
N LEU A 151 5.06 9.41 4.14
CA LEU A 151 4.96 8.74 2.84
C LEU A 151 6.36 8.34 2.37
N VAL A 152 6.55 7.05 2.10
CA VAL A 152 7.81 6.49 1.56
C VAL A 152 7.57 6.10 0.11
N LEU A 153 8.39 6.64 -0.83
CA LEU A 153 8.23 6.45 -2.26
C LEU A 153 9.40 5.66 -2.88
N PRO A 154 9.49 4.34 -2.67
CA PRO A 154 10.42 3.50 -3.39
C PRO A 154 10.03 3.40 -4.87
N THR A 155 11.02 3.15 -5.73
CA THR A 155 10.78 2.87 -7.15
C THR A 155 10.41 1.42 -7.35
N HIS A 156 11.26 0.50 -6.89
CA HIS A 156 11.09 -0.95 -7.07
C HIS A 156 10.84 -1.64 -5.73
N ALA A 157 10.36 -2.87 -5.80
CA ALA A 157 10.24 -3.75 -4.65
C ALA A 157 11.63 -4.20 -4.19
N ASP A 158 12.14 -3.71 -3.11
CA ASP A 158 13.41 -3.87 -2.37
C ASP A 158 14.08 -2.54 -1.99
N ASP A 159 13.87 -1.46 -2.76
CA ASP A 159 14.44 -0.13 -2.52
C ASP A 159 14.09 0.41 -1.12
N GLU A 160 12.89 0.10 -0.64
CA GLU A 160 12.39 0.51 0.68
C GLU A 160 13.28 0.05 1.82
N HIS A 161 13.95 -1.08 1.64
CA HIS A 161 14.91 -1.62 2.60
C HIS A 161 16.34 -1.21 2.29
N LEU A 162 16.69 -1.21 1.01
CA LEU A 162 18.05 -0.93 0.55
C LEU A 162 18.47 0.51 0.83
N PHE A 163 17.61 1.47 0.51
CA PHE A 163 17.96 2.90 0.49
C PHE A 163 17.24 3.71 1.56
N PHE A 164 16.05 3.27 1.99
CA PHE A 164 15.32 3.95 3.07
C PHE A 164 15.46 3.24 4.42
N GLY A 165 16.15 2.10 4.45
CA GLY A 165 16.67 1.41 5.60
C GLY A 165 15.72 1.30 6.77
N GLY A 166 16.11 1.92 7.88
CA GLY A 166 15.36 1.88 9.15
C GLY A 166 14.10 2.75 9.20
N THR A 167 13.73 3.46 8.13
CA THR A 167 12.58 4.38 8.13
C THR A 167 11.29 3.69 8.60
N MET A 168 10.93 2.57 7.98
CA MET A 168 9.68 1.86 8.30
C MET A 168 9.71 1.22 9.71
N PRO A 169 10.72 0.39 10.07
CA PRO A 169 10.72 -0.22 11.39
C PRO A 169 10.80 0.80 12.53
N TYR A 170 11.48 1.93 12.32
CA TYR A 170 11.57 2.98 13.33
C TYR A 170 10.25 3.75 13.47
N TYR A 171 9.76 4.35 12.35
CA TYR A 171 8.57 5.21 12.43
C TYR A 171 7.26 4.42 12.56
N ALA A 172 7.06 3.37 11.79
CA ALA A 172 5.84 2.56 11.91
C ALA A 172 5.92 1.59 13.08
N GLY A 173 6.98 0.78 13.16
CA GLY A 173 7.08 -0.29 14.13
C GLY A 173 7.29 0.20 15.55
N GLU A 174 8.31 1.05 15.79
CA GLU A 174 8.66 1.51 17.17
C GLU A 174 7.83 2.70 17.61
N LEU A 175 7.64 3.71 16.74
CA LEU A 175 6.96 4.95 17.13
C LEU A 175 5.45 4.93 16.84
N GLY A 176 4.93 3.93 16.13
CA GLY A 176 3.51 3.81 15.81
C GLY A 176 2.98 4.94 14.89
N LYS A 177 3.87 5.56 14.09
CA LYS A 177 3.49 6.55 13.09
C LYS A 177 2.72 5.91 11.95
N LYS A 178 1.80 6.65 11.35
CA LYS A 178 1.07 6.24 10.14
C LYS A 178 2.00 6.35 8.93
N VAL A 179 2.65 5.25 8.56
CA VAL A 179 3.57 5.18 7.43
C VAL A 179 2.88 4.48 6.25
N GLN A 180 2.75 5.19 5.14
CA GLN A 180 2.26 4.64 3.88
C GLN A 180 3.42 4.45 2.91
N VAL A 181 3.51 3.25 2.32
CA VAL A 181 4.50 2.96 1.27
C VAL A 181 3.80 2.98 -0.09
N VAL A 182 4.41 3.68 -1.05
CA VAL A 182 3.85 3.89 -2.39
C VAL A 182 4.94 3.63 -3.43
N TYR A 183 4.82 2.53 -4.19
CA TYR A 183 5.79 2.12 -5.19
C TYR A 183 5.53 2.77 -6.54
N PHE A 184 6.58 3.37 -7.10
CA PHE A 184 6.50 4.00 -8.43
C PHE A 184 6.28 2.99 -9.55
N THR A 185 6.84 1.78 -9.45
CA THR A 185 6.60 0.71 -10.42
C THR A 185 5.86 -0.47 -9.80
N ASN A 186 5.30 -1.32 -10.66
CA ASN A 186 4.76 -2.62 -10.28
C ASN A 186 5.60 -3.75 -10.86
N HIS A 187 5.49 -4.93 -10.25
CA HIS A 187 6.26 -6.12 -10.64
C HIS A 187 5.38 -7.27 -11.09
N TRP A 188 4.23 -6.97 -11.71
CA TRP A 188 3.29 -8.02 -12.14
C TRP A 188 3.84 -8.99 -13.18
N ALA A 189 4.93 -8.65 -13.86
CA ALA A 189 5.61 -9.55 -14.79
C ALA A 189 6.37 -10.69 -14.07
N GLU A 190 6.74 -10.49 -12.81
CA GLU A 190 7.50 -11.43 -11.98
C GLU A 190 6.63 -11.87 -10.80
N PRO A 191 5.97 -13.03 -10.87
CA PRO A 191 4.90 -13.41 -9.93
C PRO A 191 5.34 -13.50 -8.47
N TYR A 192 6.63 -13.72 -8.18
CA TYR A 192 7.17 -13.78 -6.82
C TYR A 192 7.44 -12.40 -6.20
N ARG A 193 7.80 -11.37 -7.00
CA ARG A 193 8.21 -10.04 -6.52
C ARG A 193 7.14 -9.33 -5.68
N PRO A 194 5.85 -9.33 -6.05
CA PRO A 194 4.80 -8.74 -5.21
C PRO A 194 4.67 -9.41 -3.84
N HIS A 195 4.93 -10.71 -3.74
CA HIS A 195 4.91 -11.41 -2.46
C HIS A 195 6.15 -11.09 -1.61
N GLU A 196 7.34 -11.06 -2.21
CA GLU A 196 8.58 -10.64 -1.54
C GLU A 196 8.45 -9.24 -0.95
N LEU A 197 7.85 -8.29 -1.70
CA LEU A 197 7.53 -6.95 -1.25
C LEU A 197 6.63 -6.95 0.00
N LEU A 198 5.53 -7.72 -0.05
CA LEU A 198 4.59 -7.79 1.07
C LEU A 198 5.21 -8.47 2.30
N ASP A 199 6.00 -9.54 2.10
CA ASP A 199 6.73 -10.22 3.19
C ASP A 199 7.74 -9.27 3.85
N GLY A 200 8.50 -8.51 3.05
CA GLY A 200 9.46 -7.51 3.54
C GLY A 200 8.79 -6.40 4.35
N LEU A 201 7.72 -5.81 3.83
CA LEU A 201 6.95 -4.78 4.52
C LEU A 201 6.34 -5.29 5.83
N TRP A 202 5.77 -6.51 5.80
CA TRP A 202 5.18 -7.13 6.99
C TRP A 202 6.24 -7.36 8.09
N THR A 203 7.42 -7.83 7.70
CA THR A 203 8.56 -8.07 8.59
C THR A 203 9.03 -6.81 9.31
N VAL A 204 8.99 -5.65 8.65
CA VAL A 204 9.41 -4.37 9.25
C VAL A 204 8.29 -3.59 9.92
N GLY A 205 7.12 -4.20 10.11
CA GLY A 205 6.05 -3.61 10.92
C GLY A 205 5.02 -2.80 10.14
N ILE A 206 5.06 -2.76 8.81
CA ILE A 206 4.00 -2.15 8.00
C ILE A 206 2.78 -3.06 8.05
N ARG A 207 1.60 -2.47 8.26
CA ARG A 207 0.30 -3.18 8.37
C ARG A 207 -0.75 -2.64 7.41
N ASN A 208 -0.56 -1.43 6.88
CA ASN A 208 -1.42 -0.90 5.83
C ASN A 208 -0.87 -1.30 4.46
N TYR A 209 -1.75 -1.81 3.61
CA TYR A 209 -1.38 -2.34 2.30
C TYR A 209 -0.69 -1.26 1.45
N PRO A 210 0.42 -1.57 0.77
CA PRO A 210 1.11 -0.60 -0.06
C PRO A 210 0.28 -0.24 -1.30
N VAL A 211 0.58 0.93 -1.87
CA VAL A 211 0.04 1.32 -3.18
C VAL A 211 1.13 1.09 -4.22
N MET A 212 0.77 0.44 -5.32
CA MET A 212 1.63 0.28 -6.49
C MET A 212 1.01 1.01 -7.68
N SER A 213 1.82 1.67 -8.47
CA SER A 213 1.34 2.33 -9.70
C SER A 213 1.00 1.32 -10.81
N SER A 214 0.50 1.85 -11.94
CA SER A 214 0.36 1.08 -13.18
C SER A 214 1.65 1.03 -14.01
N PHE A 215 2.70 1.78 -13.64
CA PHE A 215 3.96 1.80 -14.39
C PHE A 215 4.67 0.45 -14.23
N VAL A 216 5.02 -0.15 -15.36
CA VAL A 216 5.70 -1.45 -15.38
C VAL A 216 7.17 -1.23 -15.05
N ASP A 217 7.75 -2.10 -14.22
CA ASP A 217 9.18 -2.09 -13.94
C ASP A 217 10.01 -2.26 -15.21
N GLN A 218 10.95 -1.34 -15.42
CA GLN A 218 11.88 -1.34 -16.52
C GLN A 218 13.23 -0.77 -16.06
N TYR A 219 14.33 -1.36 -16.51
CA TYR A 219 15.65 -0.86 -16.24
C TYR A 219 16.00 0.33 -17.14
N ALA A 220 16.59 1.39 -16.56
CA ALA A 220 17.21 2.49 -17.28
C ALA A 220 18.58 2.80 -16.67
N ASP A 221 19.58 3.08 -17.53
CA ASP A 221 20.94 3.44 -17.13
C ASP A 221 21.17 4.95 -17.04
N SER A 222 20.13 5.73 -17.28
CA SER A 222 20.18 7.19 -17.27
C SER A 222 18.77 7.80 -17.14
N LEU A 223 18.69 9.04 -16.65
CA LEU A 223 17.44 9.80 -16.60
C LEU A 223 16.84 10.01 -18.00
N ASP A 224 17.68 10.34 -18.98
CA ASP A 224 17.23 10.57 -20.36
C ASP A 224 16.59 9.30 -20.94
N TYR A 225 17.13 8.13 -20.64
CA TYR A 225 16.52 6.87 -21.08
C TYR A 225 15.22 6.59 -20.29
N ALA A 226 15.19 6.79 -19.00
CA ALA A 226 13.96 6.62 -18.21
C ALA A 226 12.80 7.50 -18.71
N ARG A 227 13.09 8.74 -19.13
CA ARG A 227 12.10 9.63 -19.77
C ARG A 227 11.55 9.12 -21.11
N THR A 228 12.17 8.13 -21.73
CA THR A 228 11.62 7.46 -22.93
C THR A 228 10.74 6.26 -22.60
N LEU A 229 10.79 5.76 -21.36
CA LEU A 229 10.06 4.59 -20.90
C LEU A 229 8.69 4.94 -20.29
N TYR A 230 8.59 6.12 -19.70
CA TYR A 230 7.39 6.56 -18.97
C TYR A 230 6.95 7.95 -19.45
N ASP A 231 5.65 8.18 -19.43
CA ASP A 231 5.08 9.51 -19.70
C ASP A 231 5.25 10.39 -18.45
N GLU A 232 5.91 11.55 -18.62
CA GLU A 232 6.24 12.45 -17.51
C GLU A 232 5.00 13.10 -16.92
N GLU A 233 4.01 13.48 -17.74
CA GLU A 233 2.78 14.09 -17.27
C GLU A 233 1.96 13.07 -16.44
N GLU A 234 1.86 11.83 -16.89
CA GLU A 234 1.20 10.75 -16.14
C GLU A 234 1.93 10.45 -14.82
N ALA A 235 3.27 10.41 -14.82
CA ALA A 235 4.07 10.14 -13.63
C ALA A 235 3.91 11.24 -12.57
N VAL A 236 4.02 12.50 -12.97
CA VAL A 236 3.83 13.66 -12.09
C VAL A 236 2.40 13.70 -11.56
N ALA A 237 1.40 13.52 -12.42
CA ALA A 237 -0.01 13.51 -12.01
C ALA A 237 -0.29 12.39 -11.00
N TRP A 238 0.25 11.19 -11.22
CA TRP A 238 0.09 10.08 -10.28
C TRP A 238 0.71 10.38 -8.91
N GLN A 239 1.90 10.98 -8.86
CA GLN A 239 2.54 11.37 -7.60
C GLN A 239 1.77 12.50 -6.90
N VAL A 240 1.28 13.53 -7.63
CA VAL A 240 0.40 14.57 -7.08
C VAL A 240 -0.83 13.93 -6.42
N GLN A 241 -1.44 12.94 -7.08
CA GLN A 241 -2.59 12.23 -6.54
C GLN A 241 -2.24 11.50 -5.23
N GLN A 242 -1.06 10.88 -5.12
CA GLN A 242 -0.66 10.24 -3.86
C GLN A 242 -0.41 11.26 -2.75
N LEU A 243 0.24 12.40 -3.03
CA LEU A 243 0.44 13.47 -2.06
C LEU A 243 -0.89 14.03 -1.54
N ARG A 244 -1.84 14.28 -2.43
CA ARG A 244 -3.20 14.76 -2.07
C ARG A 244 -4.02 13.71 -1.33
N ARG A 245 -3.91 12.44 -1.73
CA ARG A 245 -4.64 11.33 -1.13
C ARG A 245 -4.22 11.09 0.31
N PHE A 246 -2.92 11.03 0.56
CA PHE A 246 -2.38 10.66 1.87
C PHE A 246 -2.03 11.85 2.76
N LYS A 247 -1.91 13.05 2.21
CA LYS A 247 -1.61 14.28 2.93
C LYS A 247 -0.45 14.14 3.93
N PRO A 248 0.72 13.59 3.51
CA PRO A 248 1.80 13.29 4.43
C PRO A 248 2.42 14.55 5.02
N GLU A 249 2.79 14.47 6.30
CA GLU A 249 3.61 15.48 6.95
C GLU A 249 5.03 15.47 6.41
N VAL A 250 5.53 14.26 6.14
CA VAL A 250 6.88 14.00 5.63
C VAL A 250 6.80 13.09 4.40
N VAL A 251 7.62 13.40 3.42
CA VAL A 251 7.87 12.55 2.25
C VAL A 251 9.33 12.15 2.22
N VAL A 252 9.61 10.87 1.93
CA VAL A 252 10.96 10.34 1.71
C VAL A 252 11.05 9.73 0.31
N GLY A 253 12.04 10.16 -0.47
CA GLY A 253 12.26 9.73 -1.85
C GLY A 253 13.74 9.43 -2.16
N HIS A 254 13.99 8.98 -3.40
CA HIS A 254 15.30 8.58 -3.90
C HIS A 254 16.32 9.70 -4.08
N ASP A 255 17.58 9.31 -4.26
CA ASP A 255 18.66 10.16 -4.72
C ASP A 255 18.36 10.67 -6.15
N VAL A 256 18.49 11.97 -6.36
CA VAL A 256 18.33 12.60 -7.69
C VAL A 256 19.38 12.13 -8.71
N ASN A 257 20.51 11.57 -8.26
CA ASN A 257 21.50 10.95 -9.11
C ASN A 257 21.25 9.45 -9.34
N GLY A 258 20.22 8.92 -8.71
CA GLY A 258 19.87 7.52 -8.67
C GLY A 258 20.91 6.69 -7.91
N GLU A 259 20.49 5.85 -6.98
CA GLU A 259 21.38 4.91 -6.35
C GLU A 259 22.02 4.04 -7.44
N TYR A 260 23.34 3.88 -7.38
CA TYR A 260 24.19 3.22 -8.40
C TYR A 260 23.93 3.68 -9.86
N GLY A 261 23.39 4.89 -10.04
CA GLY A 261 23.13 5.47 -11.37
C GLY A 261 21.88 4.92 -12.05
N HIS A 262 20.93 4.35 -11.29
CA HIS A 262 19.69 3.81 -11.85
C HIS A 262 18.76 4.93 -12.35
N GLY A 263 18.51 4.97 -13.65
CA GLY A 263 17.77 6.05 -14.31
C GLY A 263 16.32 6.18 -13.85
N VAL A 264 15.66 5.07 -13.46
CA VAL A 264 14.27 5.13 -12.97
C VAL A 264 14.20 5.69 -11.54
N HIS A 265 15.23 5.50 -10.70
CA HIS A 265 15.33 6.21 -9.42
C HIS A 265 15.48 7.72 -9.62
N MET A 266 16.35 8.13 -10.56
CA MET A 266 16.49 9.55 -10.96
C MET A 266 15.14 10.11 -11.43
N TYR A 267 14.42 9.35 -12.24
CA TYR A 267 13.14 9.75 -12.80
C TYR A 267 12.05 9.88 -11.73
N ASN A 268 11.97 8.92 -10.81
CA ASN A 268 11.04 8.98 -9.68
C ASN A 268 11.31 10.20 -8.78
N ALA A 269 12.59 10.50 -8.50
CA ALA A 269 12.97 11.69 -7.75
C ALA A 269 12.66 13.00 -8.50
N ASP A 270 12.95 13.06 -9.80
CA ASP A 270 12.71 14.22 -10.66
C ASP A 270 11.20 14.54 -10.76
N THR A 271 10.36 13.53 -10.99
CA THR A 271 8.90 13.71 -11.05
C THR A 271 8.30 14.00 -9.67
N LEU A 272 8.86 13.46 -8.58
CA LEU A 272 8.46 13.81 -7.22
C LEU A 272 8.72 15.29 -6.92
N MET A 273 9.87 15.81 -7.30
CA MET A 273 10.20 17.23 -7.10
C MET A 273 9.19 18.15 -7.82
N GLN A 274 8.76 17.77 -9.04
CA GLN A 274 7.71 18.48 -9.75
C GLN A 274 6.35 18.34 -9.07
N ALA A 275 6.00 17.13 -8.63
CA ALA A 275 4.74 16.85 -7.96
C ALA A 275 4.57 17.64 -6.65
N LEU A 276 5.65 17.83 -5.88
CA LEU A 276 5.64 18.65 -4.66
C LEU A 276 5.26 20.12 -4.92
N GLU A 277 5.68 20.68 -6.05
CA GLU A 277 5.31 22.06 -6.42
C GLU A 277 3.86 22.16 -6.92
N LEU A 278 3.34 21.08 -7.51
CA LEU A 278 2.02 21.07 -8.15
C LEU A 278 0.90 20.55 -7.23
N SER A 279 1.24 19.83 -6.15
CA SER A 279 0.24 19.22 -5.28
C SER A 279 -0.62 20.24 -4.50
N ALA A 280 -0.10 21.47 -4.29
CA ALA A 280 -0.81 22.57 -3.68
C ALA A 280 -1.63 23.42 -4.68
N ASP A 281 -1.42 23.25 -6.00
CA ASP A 281 -2.14 24.01 -7.03
C ASP A 281 -3.46 23.32 -7.42
N PRO A 282 -4.64 23.89 -7.10
CA PRO A 282 -5.92 23.29 -7.44
C PRO A 282 -6.21 23.25 -8.95
N SER A 283 -5.47 24.01 -9.76
CA SER A 283 -5.63 24.02 -11.22
C SER A 283 -4.91 22.85 -11.90
N TYR A 284 -3.92 22.25 -11.23
CA TYR A 284 -3.28 21.04 -11.69
C TYR A 284 -4.09 19.82 -11.25
N ASP A 285 -4.46 18.93 -12.16
CA ASP A 285 -5.33 17.79 -11.94
C ASP A 285 -6.55 18.13 -11.06
N PRO A 286 -7.52 18.92 -11.57
CA PRO A 286 -8.65 19.41 -10.80
C PRO A 286 -9.52 18.29 -10.24
N GLU A 287 -9.56 17.11 -10.89
CA GLU A 287 -10.32 15.96 -10.41
C GLU A 287 -9.76 15.43 -9.09
N SER A 288 -8.45 15.28 -8.98
CA SER A 288 -7.82 14.86 -7.72
C SER A 288 -7.93 15.94 -6.65
N ALA A 289 -7.83 17.23 -7.03
CA ALA A 289 -8.04 18.34 -6.12
C ALA A 289 -9.48 18.38 -5.56
N GLN A 290 -10.48 18.08 -6.38
CA GLN A 290 -11.87 17.94 -5.93
C GLN A 290 -12.08 16.73 -5.03
N LYS A 291 -11.43 15.61 -5.34
CA LYS A 291 -11.61 14.34 -4.62
C LYS A 291 -10.95 14.34 -3.25
N TRP A 292 -9.74 14.86 -3.13
CA TRP A 292 -8.93 14.76 -1.91
C TRP A 292 -8.56 16.12 -1.30
N GLY A 293 -8.82 17.22 -1.99
CA GLY A 293 -8.27 18.54 -1.67
C GLY A 293 -6.84 18.69 -2.19
N VAL A 294 -6.27 19.87 -2.03
CA VAL A 294 -4.86 20.11 -2.31
C VAL A 294 -4.02 19.89 -1.05
N TRP A 295 -2.72 19.67 -1.23
CA TRP A 295 -1.82 19.46 -0.10
C TRP A 295 -0.43 20.02 -0.40
N ASP A 296 0.08 20.85 0.49
CA ASP A 296 1.47 21.30 0.45
C ASP A 296 2.27 20.55 1.50
N VAL A 297 3.19 19.68 1.06
CA VAL A 297 3.93 18.76 1.94
C VAL A 297 4.84 19.56 2.87
N PRO A 298 4.70 19.47 4.19
CA PRO A 298 5.51 20.25 5.13
C PRO A 298 7.00 19.97 5.05
N LYS A 299 7.44 18.71 4.87
CA LYS A 299 8.85 18.34 4.78
C LYS A 299 9.08 17.23 3.76
N THR A 300 10.15 17.36 2.99
CA THR A 300 10.59 16.30 2.06
C THR A 300 12.08 16.05 2.23
N TYR A 301 12.42 14.78 2.39
CA TYR A 301 13.80 14.30 2.43
C TYR A 301 14.08 13.43 1.20
N LEU A 302 15.22 13.62 0.60
CA LEU A 302 15.72 12.75 -0.46
C LEU A 302 16.98 12.02 0.03
N HIS A 303 17.07 10.75 -0.32
CA HIS A 303 18.25 9.95 -0.03
C HIS A 303 19.48 10.61 -0.67
N LEU A 304 20.56 10.72 0.07
CA LEU A 304 21.84 11.32 -0.35
C LEU A 304 21.77 12.77 -0.86
N TRP A 305 20.67 13.49 -0.66
CA TRP A 305 20.57 14.90 -1.03
C TRP A 305 21.66 15.71 -0.34
N PRO A 306 22.47 16.53 -1.08
CA PRO A 306 23.67 17.15 -0.52
C PRO A 306 23.42 18.33 0.41
N GLU A 307 22.24 18.98 0.32
CA GLU A 307 21.91 20.14 1.12
C GLU A 307 21.21 19.74 2.41
N ASN A 308 21.50 20.47 3.51
CA ASN A 308 20.92 20.19 4.83
C ASN A 308 20.96 18.69 5.17
N PRO A 309 22.14 18.06 5.13
CA PRO A 309 22.28 16.62 5.29
C PRO A 309 21.99 16.20 6.73
N ILE A 310 21.28 15.08 6.86
CA ILE A 310 21.04 14.40 8.13
C ILE A 310 21.52 12.96 8.06
N VAL A 311 21.86 12.40 9.22
CA VAL A 311 22.22 10.99 9.36
C VAL A 311 21.36 10.39 10.47
N MET A 312 20.56 9.42 10.12
CA MET A 312 19.64 8.77 11.04
C MET A 312 20.38 7.83 12.00
N ASP A 313 20.11 7.94 13.31
CA ASP A 313 20.62 6.98 14.30
C ASP A 313 19.69 5.77 14.38
N TRP A 314 19.88 4.84 13.45
CA TRP A 314 19.14 3.57 13.41
C TRP A 314 19.91 2.42 14.06
N SER A 315 20.86 2.73 14.95
CA SER A 315 21.64 1.77 15.74
C SER A 315 21.01 1.48 17.11
N GLN A 316 20.02 2.25 17.51
CA GLN A 316 19.32 2.06 18.80
C GLN A 316 18.44 0.81 18.77
N PRO A 317 18.37 0.04 19.85
CA PRO A 317 17.50 -1.12 19.94
C PRO A 317 16.03 -0.70 19.98
N LEU A 318 15.21 -1.35 19.16
CA LEU A 318 13.77 -1.13 19.06
C LEU A 318 13.02 -2.12 19.96
N SER A 319 12.17 -1.62 20.85
CA SER A 319 11.40 -2.46 21.78
C SER A 319 10.36 -3.31 21.07
N ALA A 320 9.75 -2.77 20.02
CA ALA A 320 8.77 -3.46 19.18
C ALA A 320 9.35 -4.68 18.45
N PHE A 321 10.67 -4.75 18.28
CA PHE A 321 11.36 -5.83 17.56
C PHE A 321 12.31 -6.64 18.44
N GLY A 322 12.01 -6.71 19.75
CA GLY A 322 12.79 -7.52 20.68
C GLY A 322 14.23 -7.06 20.85
N GLY A 323 14.50 -5.75 20.67
CA GLY A 323 15.82 -5.14 20.83
C GLY A 323 16.69 -5.17 19.58
N LYS A 324 16.17 -5.60 18.41
CA LYS A 324 16.87 -5.41 17.12
C LYS A 324 16.88 -3.93 16.77
N THR A 325 17.92 -3.50 16.09
CA THR A 325 18.06 -2.13 15.59
C THR A 325 17.22 -1.93 14.31
N ALA A 326 16.94 -0.68 13.96
CA ALA A 326 16.20 -0.38 12.72
C ALA A 326 16.93 -0.86 11.46
N VAL A 327 18.26 -0.80 11.44
CA VAL A 327 19.08 -1.35 10.33
C VAL A 327 19.02 -2.88 10.29
N GLU A 328 19.05 -3.55 11.44
CA GLU A 328 18.86 -5.01 11.48
C GLU A 328 17.49 -5.42 10.95
N MET A 329 16.45 -4.67 11.29
CA MET A 329 15.11 -4.91 10.76
C MET A 329 15.04 -4.66 9.25
N ALA A 330 15.68 -3.61 8.73
CA ALA A 330 15.78 -3.38 7.28
C ALA A 330 16.47 -4.56 6.57
N ARG A 331 17.52 -5.12 7.15
CA ARG A 331 18.20 -6.32 6.63
C ARG A 331 17.30 -7.56 6.66
N LEU A 332 16.46 -7.71 7.68
CA LEU A 332 15.48 -8.80 7.75
C LEU A 332 14.36 -8.61 6.71
N GLY A 333 13.83 -7.39 6.54
CA GLY A 333 12.86 -7.08 5.50
C GLY A 333 13.44 -7.34 4.10
N PHE A 334 14.68 -6.91 3.84
CA PHE A 334 15.37 -7.20 2.58
C PHE A 334 15.63 -8.71 2.38
N ALA A 335 15.81 -9.48 3.44
CA ALA A 335 16.00 -10.92 3.34
C ALA A 335 14.77 -11.65 2.74
N GLU A 336 13.59 -11.06 2.84
CA GLU A 336 12.36 -11.56 2.19
C GLU A 336 12.37 -11.39 0.67
N HIS A 337 13.18 -10.45 0.14
CA HIS A 337 13.41 -10.29 -1.31
C HIS A 337 14.40 -11.32 -1.83
N VAL A 338 14.05 -12.59 -1.76
CA VAL A 338 14.92 -13.74 -2.08
C VAL A 338 15.51 -13.64 -3.48
N SER A 339 14.74 -13.13 -4.44
CA SER A 339 15.18 -12.95 -5.83
C SER A 339 16.30 -11.91 -5.98
N GLN A 340 16.48 -10.99 -5.01
CA GLN A 340 17.43 -9.86 -5.08
C GLN A 340 18.70 -10.07 -4.26
N GLN A 341 18.77 -11.10 -3.41
CA GLN A 341 19.88 -11.35 -2.48
C GLN A 341 21.25 -11.49 -3.14
N THR A 342 21.30 -11.83 -4.42
CA THR A 342 22.56 -12.01 -5.15
C THR A 342 23.21 -10.70 -5.56
N PHE A 343 22.43 -9.63 -5.68
CA PHE A 343 22.88 -8.38 -6.31
C PHE A 343 23.11 -7.27 -5.30
N PHE A 344 22.29 -7.18 -4.25
CA PHE A 344 22.23 -6.04 -3.34
C PHE A 344 22.30 -6.46 -1.88
N LYS A 345 22.53 -5.49 -1.01
CA LYS A 345 22.44 -5.63 0.45
C LYS A 345 22.16 -4.27 1.09
N VAL A 346 21.54 -4.28 2.24
CA VAL A 346 21.32 -3.08 3.05
C VAL A 346 22.64 -2.63 3.67
N GLU A 347 23.14 -1.46 3.28
CA GLU A 347 24.39 -0.87 3.72
C GLU A 347 24.14 0.36 4.60
N ASP A 348 24.70 0.36 5.81
CA ASP A 348 24.74 1.51 6.73
C ASP A 348 26.11 2.20 6.69
N TYR A 349 26.80 2.12 5.56
CA TYR A 349 28.09 2.74 5.25
C TYR A 349 28.23 2.89 3.74
N GLY A 350 29.28 3.59 3.33
CA GLY A 350 29.63 3.71 1.91
C GLY A 350 28.82 4.74 1.14
N PRO A 351 28.80 4.64 -0.20
CA PRO A 351 28.18 5.65 -1.06
C PRO A 351 26.64 5.65 -0.96
N TYR A 352 26.02 4.50 -0.72
CA TYR A 352 24.57 4.32 -0.65
C TYR A 352 24.13 4.00 0.78
N ASP A 353 24.75 4.64 1.77
CA ASP A 353 24.41 4.49 3.19
C ASP A 353 22.95 4.86 3.44
N CYS A 354 22.13 3.86 3.74
CA CYS A 354 20.68 3.98 3.87
C CYS A 354 20.21 4.94 4.98
N ARG A 355 21.13 5.43 5.83
CA ARG A 355 20.85 6.39 6.92
C ARG A 355 20.97 7.85 6.50
N LYS A 356 21.51 8.12 5.29
CA LYS A 356 21.86 9.47 4.85
C LYS A 356 20.76 10.07 3.99
N PHE A 357 20.22 11.17 4.45
CA PHE A 357 19.23 11.97 3.74
C PHE A 357 19.65 13.45 3.78
N GLY A 358 19.03 14.25 2.91
CA GLY A 358 19.07 15.69 3.04
C GLY A 358 17.66 16.27 2.97
N LEU A 359 17.43 17.36 3.70
CA LEU A 359 16.16 18.08 3.67
C LEU A 359 16.07 18.86 2.36
N TYR A 360 15.34 18.31 1.39
CA TYR A 360 15.14 18.93 0.07
C TYR A 360 14.22 20.14 0.16
N ARG A 361 13.09 20.02 0.86
CA ARG A 361 12.07 21.06 0.99
C ARG A 361 11.49 21.08 2.39
N SER A 362 11.27 22.27 2.93
CA SER A 362 10.61 22.44 4.23
C SER A 362 9.82 23.72 4.29
N LEU A 363 8.58 23.63 4.78
CA LEU A 363 7.73 24.78 5.11
C LEU A 363 7.92 25.21 6.58
N VAL A 364 8.59 24.37 7.39
CA VAL A 364 8.74 24.55 8.85
C VAL A 364 10.18 24.94 9.27
N GLY A 365 11.01 25.29 8.28
CA GLY A 365 12.40 25.65 8.52
C GLY A 365 13.37 24.48 8.46
N LEU A 366 14.67 24.78 8.66
CA LEU A 366 15.73 23.79 8.62
C LEU A 366 15.83 23.02 9.95
N ASP A 367 16.25 21.78 9.86
CA ASP A 367 16.53 20.97 11.04
C ASP A 367 17.74 21.55 11.80
N ALA A 368 17.62 21.69 13.09
CA ALA A 368 18.66 22.20 13.98
C ALA A 368 19.48 21.09 14.60
N GLN A 369 18.87 19.95 14.89
CA GLN A 369 19.53 18.79 15.49
C GLN A 369 19.88 17.74 14.43
N GLY A 370 18.95 17.48 13.49
CA GLY A 370 19.03 16.40 12.51
C GLY A 370 18.81 15.02 13.15
N GLY A 371 18.52 14.02 12.33
CA GLY A 371 18.32 12.65 12.80
C GLY A 371 16.88 12.27 13.13
N ASP A 372 15.92 13.16 12.90
CA ASP A 372 14.49 12.89 12.95
C ASP A 372 13.78 13.62 11.79
N PHE A 373 13.03 12.89 10.99
CA PHE A 373 12.27 13.48 9.89
C PHE A 373 11.16 14.43 10.38
N PHE A 374 10.70 14.26 11.61
CA PHE A 374 9.62 15.06 12.19
C PHE A 374 10.11 16.28 13.00
N GLU A 375 11.40 16.58 12.97
CA GLU A 375 11.93 17.79 13.63
C GLU A 375 11.20 19.04 13.11
N ASN A 376 10.83 19.96 14.00
CA ASN A 376 10.06 21.19 13.75
C ASN A 376 8.58 20.98 13.35
N LEU A 377 8.09 19.75 13.22
CA LEU A 377 6.67 19.51 13.00
C LEU A 377 5.95 19.51 14.35
N ALA A 378 4.96 20.41 14.49
CA ALA A 378 4.12 20.41 15.67
C ALA A 378 3.15 19.22 15.61
N ALA A 379 3.01 18.47 16.70
CA ALA A 379 2.12 17.33 16.74
C ALA A 379 0.66 17.74 16.40
N GLY A 380 0.24 17.49 15.17
CA GLY A 380 -1.17 17.46 14.76
C GLY A 380 -1.83 18.76 14.34
N ASP A 381 -1.13 19.90 14.21
CA ASP A 381 -1.72 21.13 13.68
C ASP A 381 -0.93 21.66 12.48
N TYR A 382 -1.40 21.33 11.28
CA TYR A 382 -0.84 21.79 10.00
C TYR A 382 -1.77 22.75 9.27
N SER A 383 -2.75 23.33 9.97
CA SER A 383 -3.72 24.28 9.40
C SER A 383 -3.04 25.47 8.73
N ASP A 384 -1.85 25.86 9.22
CA ASP A 384 -1.07 26.96 8.65
C ASP A 384 -0.42 26.61 7.29
N TYR A 385 -0.33 25.30 6.92
CA TYR A 385 0.24 24.81 5.66
C TYR A 385 -0.82 24.42 4.62
N LEU A 386 -2.09 24.43 5.03
CA LEU A 386 -3.18 24.19 4.09
C LEU A 386 -3.38 25.45 3.23
N PRO A 387 -3.53 25.32 1.91
CA PRO A 387 -4.02 26.43 1.10
C PRO A 387 -5.34 26.93 1.68
N PRO A 388 -5.64 28.24 1.60
CA PRO A 388 -6.91 28.76 2.07
C PRO A 388 -8.05 27.98 1.40
N GLU A 389 -9.05 27.59 2.20
CA GLU A 389 -10.25 26.94 1.64
C GLU A 389 -10.74 27.78 0.45
N PRO A 390 -11.08 27.14 -0.69
CA PRO A 390 -11.63 27.86 -1.81
C PRO A 390 -12.85 28.65 -1.32
N GLU A 391 -12.89 29.93 -1.67
CA GLU A 391 -14.07 30.76 -1.34
C GLU A 391 -15.31 30.01 -1.80
N PRO A 392 -16.35 29.87 -0.94
CA PRO A 392 -17.58 29.20 -1.33
C PRO A 392 -18.08 29.79 -2.64
N GLU A 393 -18.34 28.94 -3.62
CA GLU A 393 -18.92 29.38 -4.88
C GLU A 393 -20.11 30.27 -4.56
N PRO A 394 -20.21 31.46 -5.18
CA PRO A 394 -21.33 32.34 -4.94
C PRO A 394 -22.63 31.53 -5.20
N GLU A 395 -23.51 31.52 -4.21
CA GLU A 395 -24.79 30.84 -4.35
C GLU A 395 -25.41 31.22 -5.71
N PRO A 396 -25.90 30.26 -6.49
CA PRO A 396 -26.44 30.56 -7.80
C PRO A 396 -27.52 31.64 -7.61
N VAL A 397 -27.28 32.78 -8.21
CA VAL A 397 -28.24 33.89 -8.19
C VAL A 397 -29.54 33.29 -8.71
N SER A 398 -30.54 33.19 -7.85
CA SER A 398 -31.85 32.71 -8.22
C SER A 398 -32.33 33.58 -9.39
N GLU A 399 -32.45 32.98 -10.58
CA GLU A 399 -33.08 33.66 -11.71
C GLU A 399 -34.43 34.20 -11.25
N PRO A 400 -34.75 35.48 -11.53
CA PRO A 400 -36.09 36.01 -11.18
C PRO A 400 -37.16 35.14 -11.84
N GLU A 401 -38.12 34.67 -11.03
CA GLU A 401 -39.26 33.92 -11.54
C GLU A 401 -39.83 34.62 -12.80
N PRO A 402 -40.01 33.89 -13.92
CA PRO A 402 -40.58 34.47 -15.10
C PRO A 402 -41.98 34.95 -14.79
N GLU A 403 -42.24 36.28 -15.01
CA GLU A 403 -43.58 36.88 -14.94
C GLU A 403 -44.59 36.00 -15.70
N ARG A 404 -45.63 35.57 -15.03
CA ARG A 404 -46.73 34.81 -15.62
C ARG A 404 -47.34 35.59 -16.80
N THR A 405 -46.84 35.30 -18.00
CA THR A 405 -47.53 35.78 -19.22
C THR A 405 -48.84 35.05 -19.40
N ARG A 406 -49.86 35.82 -19.60
CA ARG A 406 -51.25 35.35 -19.89
C ARG A 406 -51.23 34.34 -21.03
N THR A 407 -51.76 33.16 -20.79
CA THR A 407 -52.00 32.13 -21.80
C THR A 407 -52.90 32.63 -22.91
N LEU A 408 -52.39 32.69 -24.12
CA LEU A 408 -53.23 32.85 -25.34
C LEU A 408 -53.92 31.51 -25.67
N PRO A 409 -55.12 31.54 -26.27
CA PRO A 409 -55.84 30.29 -26.58
C PRO A 409 -55.11 29.41 -27.59
N GLY A 410 -55.17 28.09 -27.37
CA GLY A 410 -54.36 27.03 -28.01
C GLY A 410 -54.44 26.86 -29.54
N TRP A 411 -55.19 27.70 -30.28
CA TRP A 411 -55.23 27.63 -31.74
C TRP A 411 -54.20 28.49 -32.46
N THR A 412 -53.51 29.39 -31.76
CA THR A 412 -52.39 30.18 -32.29
C THR A 412 -51.07 29.42 -32.35
N LEU A 413 -50.93 28.27 -31.65
CA LEU A 413 -49.75 27.41 -31.68
C LEU A 413 -49.70 26.45 -32.88
N LEU A 414 -50.85 26.14 -33.49
CA LEU A 414 -50.90 25.25 -34.66
C LEU A 414 -50.44 25.93 -35.96
N ALA A 415 -50.60 27.24 -36.09
CA ALA A 415 -50.17 27.97 -37.27
C ALA A 415 -48.64 28.16 -37.36
N GLY A 416 -47.90 28.21 -36.23
CA GLY A 416 -46.44 28.32 -36.18
C GLY A 416 -45.69 27.05 -36.57
N MET A 417 -46.23 25.88 -36.23
CA MET A 417 -45.57 24.59 -36.53
C MET A 417 -45.66 24.18 -38.01
N VAL A 418 -46.71 24.53 -38.69
CA VAL A 418 -46.83 24.22 -40.14
C VAL A 418 -45.85 25.05 -40.99
N GLY A 419 -45.57 26.30 -40.58
CA GLY A 419 -44.57 27.17 -41.25
C GLY A 419 -43.12 26.69 -41.13
N ALA A 420 -42.77 26.13 -39.98
CA ALA A 420 -41.39 25.64 -39.72
C ALA A 420 -41.03 24.38 -40.47
N VAL A 421 -41.99 23.47 -40.69
CA VAL A 421 -41.79 22.23 -41.46
C VAL A 421 -41.65 22.52 -42.96
N ALA A 422 -42.38 23.48 -43.50
CA ALA A 422 -42.28 23.87 -44.92
C ALA A 422 -40.94 24.56 -45.25
N LEU A 423 -40.35 25.29 -44.33
CA LEU A 423 -39.01 25.91 -44.50
C LEU A 423 -37.89 24.91 -44.41
N ALA A 424 -37.98 23.87 -43.59
CA ALA A 424 -36.97 22.81 -43.46
C ALA A 424 -36.93 21.91 -44.71
N GLU A 425 -38.08 21.56 -45.30
CA GLU A 425 -38.13 20.77 -46.54
C GLU A 425 -37.64 21.58 -47.76
N GLY A 426 -37.93 22.90 -47.83
CA GLY A 426 -37.42 23.78 -48.87
C GLY A 426 -35.89 23.88 -48.91
N MET A 427 -35.25 23.95 -47.74
CA MET A 427 -33.78 23.99 -47.65
C MET A 427 -33.10 22.67 -48.02
N ILE A 428 -33.72 21.52 -47.73
CA ILE A 428 -33.19 20.20 -48.10
C ILE A 428 -33.25 19.99 -49.62
N LEU A 429 -34.30 20.44 -50.27
CA LEU A 429 -34.46 20.34 -51.76
C LEU A 429 -33.50 21.31 -52.50
N TYR A 430 -33.25 22.51 -51.95
CA TYR A 430 -32.32 23.45 -52.54
C TYR A 430 -30.84 23.00 -52.40
N GLY A 431 -30.48 22.35 -51.32
CA GLY A 431 -29.14 21.78 -51.11
C GLY A 431 -28.79 20.59 -52.05
N ARG A 432 -29.78 19.84 -52.48
CA ARG A 432 -29.60 18.68 -53.39
C ARG A 432 -29.46 19.07 -54.87
N ARG A 433 -29.89 20.26 -55.28
CA ARG A 433 -29.72 20.76 -56.68
C ARG A 433 -28.34 21.38 -56.97
N ARG A 434 -27.52 21.64 -55.99
CA ARG A 434 -26.15 22.20 -56.14
C ARG A 434 -25.02 21.17 -56.18
N LYS A 435 -25.32 19.88 -56.08
CA LYS A 435 -24.35 18.77 -56.14
C LYS A 435 -24.58 17.81 -57.33
N ARG A 436 -25.06 18.34 -58.45
CA ARG A 436 -24.98 17.67 -59.76
C ARG A 436 -24.26 18.56 -60.76
#